data_ef080cdc700e4888ad2c538151f837d7
#
_entry.id   ef080cdc700e4888ad2c538151f837d7
#
_cell.length_a   1.000
_cell.length_b   1.000
_cell.length_c   1.000
_cell.angle_alpha   90.00
_cell.angle_beta   90.00
_cell.angle_gamma   90.00
#
_symmetry.space_group_name_H-M   'P 1'
#
loop_
_entity.id
_entity.type
_entity.pdbx_description
1 polymer ?
#
loop_
_entity_poly.entity_id
_entity_poly.type
_entity_poly.pdbx_seq_one_letter_code
_entity_poly.pdbx_strand_id
1 'polypeptide(L)'
;MHRNPAILLFALVILAACSKNEAVVDDYDPARDYFTFSDTSAIVTEHLALDLNVDFEASELSGFALLSMRRVDPAVDEVVLDTRDLSIGSVAIIEDGNSAPAEYRFGDPDAVFGTPLHIVIPAGTGDRFDLMIVYATSPQSTALQWLPPELTAGGKHPMVFSQSQAVHARSWVPLQDTPAIRITYEATIRTPESLLAVMSANNDPLAPRTGEYHFVMPQPIPS
;
A
#
# COMPACT_ATOMS: atom_id res chain seq x y z
N MET A 1 18.71 13.66 76.18
CA MET A 1 18.40 12.85 75.00
C MET A 1 17.24 13.48 74.28
N HIS A 2 17.52 14.34 73.28
CA HIS A 2 16.46 14.98 72.41
C HIS A 2 16.37 14.23 71.10
N ARG A 3 15.28 13.55 70.90
CA ARG A 3 14.96 12.91 69.63
C ARG A 3 14.34 13.97 68.72
N ASN A 4 15.00 14.27 67.61
CA ASN A 4 14.61 15.24 66.60
C ASN A 4 13.39 14.74 65.83
N PRO A 5 12.26 15.46 65.81
CA PRO A 5 11.05 15.02 65.08
C PRO A 5 11.09 15.32 63.58
N ALA A 6 12.23 15.78 63.03
CA ALA A 6 12.31 16.22 61.63
C ALA A 6 12.54 15.09 60.61
N ILE A 7 12.77 13.86 61.04
CA ILE A 7 13.07 12.72 60.10
C ILE A 7 11.81 11.95 59.70
N LEU A 8 10.66 12.16 60.33
CA LEU A 8 9.45 11.41 60.07
C LEU A 8 8.54 12.04 58.97
N LEU A 9 8.87 13.27 58.51
CA LEU A 9 8.05 13.96 57.50
C LEU A 9 8.52 13.75 56.05
N PHE A 10 9.70 13.13 55.82
CA PHE A 10 10.25 12.94 54.49
C PHE A 10 9.93 11.56 53.87
N ALA A 11 9.40 10.64 54.66
CA ALA A 11 9.05 9.28 54.18
C ALA A 11 7.63 9.16 53.63
N LEU A 12 6.78 10.20 53.77
CA LEU A 12 5.35 10.13 53.38
C LEU A 12 5.05 10.78 52.01
N VAL A 13 6.04 11.40 51.36
CA VAL A 13 5.84 12.10 50.07
C VAL A 13 6.22 11.24 48.85
N ILE A 14 6.87 10.08 49.04
CA ILE A 14 7.29 9.24 47.94
C ILE A 14 6.24 8.18 47.50
N LEU A 15 5.17 8.01 48.25
CA LEU A 15 4.13 7.01 47.93
C LEU A 15 2.93 7.55 47.15
N ALA A 16 2.94 8.83 46.73
CA ALA A 16 1.85 9.44 45.97
C ALA A 16 2.19 9.62 44.45
N ALA A 17 3.33 9.12 43.98
CA ALA A 17 3.75 9.27 42.57
C ALA A 17 3.52 8.04 41.69
N CYS A 18 2.80 7.04 42.18
CA CYS A 18 2.21 5.99 41.34
C CYS A 18 0.72 6.33 41.13
N SER A 19 0.44 7.46 40.49
CA SER A 19 -0.83 7.57 39.80
C SER A 19 -0.81 6.54 38.70
N LYS A 20 -1.65 5.54 38.80
CA LYS A 20 -1.98 4.64 37.69
C LYS A 20 -2.35 5.52 36.50
N ASN A 21 -1.45 5.64 35.54
CA ASN A 21 -1.90 5.75 34.17
C ASN A 21 -2.61 4.41 33.91
N GLU A 22 -3.90 4.35 34.16
CA GLU A 22 -4.75 3.41 33.46
C GLU A 22 -4.56 3.82 32.01
N ALA A 23 -3.68 3.09 31.30
CA ALA A 23 -3.74 3.07 29.86
C ALA A 23 -5.20 2.72 29.56
N VAL A 24 -5.91 3.66 28.99
CA VAL A 24 -7.18 3.40 28.35
C VAL A 24 -6.83 2.32 27.33
N VAL A 25 -7.12 1.08 27.67
CA VAL A 25 -7.15 -0.03 26.71
C VAL A 25 -8.45 0.24 25.98
N ASP A 26 -8.36 1.18 25.06
CA ASP A 26 -9.41 1.47 24.13
C ASP A 26 -9.66 0.19 23.33
N ASP A 27 -10.89 -0.17 23.17
CA ASP A 27 -11.57 -1.15 22.32
C ASP A 27 -10.68 -1.82 21.23
N TYR A 28 -9.57 -2.46 21.65
CA TYR A 28 -8.70 -3.19 20.75
C TYR A 28 -9.41 -4.46 20.29
N ASP A 29 -9.87 -4.45 19.06
CA ASP A 29 -10.40 -5.62 18.38
C ASP A 29 -9.26 -6.36 17.66
N PRO A 30 -8.85 -7.56 18.11
CA PRO A 30 -7.79 -8.31 17.46
C PRO A 30 -8.16 -8.80 16.04
N ALA A 31 -9.41 -8.71 15.64
CA ALA A 31 -9.86 -9.02 14.29
C ALA A 31 -9.72 -7.83 13.32
N ARG A 32 -9.51 -6.60 13.84
CA ARG A 32 -9.33 -5.40 13.04
C ARG A 32 -7.86 -5.17 12.72
N ASP A 33 -7.56 -4.90 11.46
CA ASP A 33 -6.27 -4.35 11.06
C ASP A 33 -6.27 -2.83 11.24
N TYR A 34 -5.39 -2.34 12.13
CA TYR A 34 -5.22 -0.92 12.43
C TYR A 34 -4.16 -0.25 11.55
N PHE A 35 -3.55 -0.99 10.63
CA PHE A 35 -2.45 -0.52 9.78
C PHE A 35 -2.90 -0.19 8.37
N THR A 36 -4.18 -0.25 8.08
CA THR A 36 -4.81 0.13 6.82
C THR A 36 -5.97 1.10 7.05
N PHE A 37 -6.23 1.96 6.06
CA PHE A 37 -7.43 2.80 6.01
C PHE A 37 -8.63 2.06 5.41
N SER A 38 -8.38 0.92 4.78
CA SER A 38 -9.40 0.15 4.06
C SER A 38 -10.30 -0.63 5.01
N ASP A 39 -11.60 -0.64 4.73
CA ASP A 39 -12.55 -1.55 5.36
C ASP A 39 -12.74 -2.82 4.51
N THR A 40 -12.02 -3.86 4.88
CA THR A 40 -12.07 -5.15 4.18
C THR A 40 -13.34 -5.94 4.45
N SER A 41 -14.16 -5.53 5.41
CA SER A 41 -15.49 -6.11 5.63
C SER A 41 -16.53 -5.55 4.66
N ALA A 42 -16.27 -4.38 4.08
CA ALA A 42 -17.16 -3.67 3.18
C ALA A 42 -16.88 -3.99 1.70
N ILE A 43 -15.62 -3.89 1.27
CA ILE A 43 -15.17 -4.18 -0.09
C ILE A 43 -13.83 -4.89 -0.04
N VAL A 44 -13.62 -5.87 -0.94
CA VAL A 44 -12.37 -6.63 -1.05
C VAL A 44 -11.84 -6.61 -2.48
N THR A 45 -10.52 -6.49 -2.62
CA THR A 45 -9.80 -6.76 -3.86
C THR A 45 -9.58 -8.26 -4.00
N GLU A 46 -9.90 -8.83 -5.17
CA GLU A 46 -9.71 -10.25 -5.48
C GLU A 46 -8.53 -10.47 -6.45
N HIS A 47 -8.29 -9.51 -7.34
CA HIS A 47 -7.20 -9.56 -8.32
C HIS A 47 -6.62 -8.17 -8.56
N LEU A 48 -5.33 -8.13 -8.91
CA LEU A 48 -4.61 -6.92 -9.29
C LEU A 48 -3.90 -7.15 -10.62
N ALA A 49 -4.18 -6.32 -11.62
CA ALA A 49 -3.38 -6.23 -12.83
C ALA A 49 -2.59 -4.91 -12.84
N LEU A 50 -1.30 -5.01 -13.12
CA LEU A 50 -0.39 -3.86 -13.22
C LEU A 50 0.12 -3.73 -14.66
N ASP A 51 0.19 -2.50 -15.15
CA ASP A 51 0.88 -2.14 -16.38
C ASP A 51 1.75 -0.93 -16.09
N LEU A 52 3.08 -1.14 -15.95
CA LEU A 52 4.00 -0.14 -15.43
C LEU A 52 5.24 0.01 -16.31
N ASN A 53 5.64 1.27 -16.48
CA ASN A 53 6.92 1.68 -17.06
C ASN A 53 7.89 2.02 -15.92
N VAL A 54 9.15 1.63 -16.09
CA VAL A 54 10.24 1.93 -15.14
C VAL A 54 11.12 3.04 -15.73
N ASP A 55 11.09 4.21 -15.11
CA ASP A 55 11.94 5.34 -15.47
C ASP A 55 13.08 5.51 -14.45
N PHE A 56 14.30 5.17 -14.85
CA PHE A 56 15.47 5.29 -13.98
C PHE A 56 16.00 6.72 -13.88
N GLU A 57 15.69 7.61 -14.82
CA GLU A 57 16.11 9.02 -14.76
C GLU A 57 15.23 9.78 -13.78
N ALA A 58 13.91 9.55 -13.84
CA ALA A 58 12.96 10.14 -12.91
C ALA A 58 12.92 9.41 -11.54
N SER A 59 13.46 8.19 -11.45
CA SER A 59 13.25 7.26 -10.32
C SER A 59 11.76 7.04 -10.04
N GLU A 60 11.02 6.68 -11.08
CA GLU A 60 9.57 6.59 -11.08
C GLU A 60 9.08 5.29 -11.73
N LEU A 61 8.01 4.72 -11.16
CA LEU A 61 7.14 3.76 -11.84
C LEU A 61 5.87 4.50 -12.23
N SER A 62 5.44 4.39 -13.49
CA SER A 62 4.21 5.03 -13.98
C SER A 62 3.41 4.12 -14.89
N GLY A 63 2.09 4.24 -14.83
CA GLY A 63 1.16 3.42 -15.60
C GLY A 63 -0.19 3.29 -14.91
N PHE A 64 -0.72 2.06 -14.82
CA PHE A 64 -1.99 1.85 -14.13
C PHE A 64 -2.02 0.59 -13.28
N ALA A 65 -2.89 0.61 -12.27
CA ALA A 65 -3.38 -0.54 -11.52
C ALA A 65 -4.85 -0.76 -11.86
N LEU A 66 -5.22 -2.01 -12.14
CA LEU A 66 -6.59 -2.45 -12.31
C LEU A 66 -6.90 -3.45 -11.19
N LEU A 67 -7.80 -3.07 -10.28
CA LEU A 67 -8.21 -3.87 -9.14
C LEU A 67 -9.59 -4.47 -9.40
N SER A 68 -9.69 -5.80 -9.49
CA SER A 68 -10.99 -6.46 -9.51
C SER A 68 -11.56 -6.51 -8.10
N MET A 69 -12.64 -5.78 -7.90
CA MET A 69 -13.25 -5.52 -6.60
C MET A 69 -14.54 -6.32 -6.42
N ARG A 70 -14.79 -6.73 -5.19
CA ARG A 70 -16.08 -7.29 -4.79
C ARG A 70 -16.63 -6.54 -3.58
N ARG A 71 -17.83 -5.98 -3.73
CA ARG A 71 -18.60 -5.37 -2.66
C ARG A 71 -19.16 -6.48 -1.76
N VAL A 72 -18.84 -6.43 -0.48
CA VAL A 72 -19.33 -7.37 0.55
C VAL A 72 -20.58 -6.79 1.22
N ASP A 73 -20.55 -5.49 1.52
CA ASP A 73 -21.70 -4.74 2.02
C ASP A 73 -22.31 -3.91 0.88
N PRO A 74 -23.52 -4.24 0.41
CA PRO A 74 -24.20 -3.50 -0.67
C PRO A 74 -24.52 -2.04 -0.34
N ALA A 75 -24.49 -1.65 0.93
CA ALA A 75 -24.76 -0.27 1.35
C ALA A 75 -23.54 0.66 1.17
N VAL A 76 -22.36 0.09 0.90
CA VAL A 76 -21.14 0.88 0.74
C VAL A 76 -21.06 1.46 -0.67
N ASP A 77 -20.84 2.76 -0.75
CA ASP A 77 -20.73 3.55 -1.98
C ASP A 77 -19.34 4.19 -2.18
N GLU A 78 -18.35 3.80 -1.40
CA GLU A 78 -16.99 4.31 -1.47
C GLU A 78 -15.96 3.18 -1.30
N VAL A 79 -14.92 3.19 -2.13
CA VAL A 79 -13.70 2.39 -1.94
C VAL A 79 -12.67 3.26 -1.24
N VAL A 80 -12.02 2.74 -0.20
CA VAL A 80 -10.86 3.39 0.41
C VAL A 80 -9.63 2.52 0.18
N LEU A 81 -8.61 3.09 -0.44
CA LEU A 81 -7.31 2.46 -0.66
C LEU A 81 -6.21 3.15 0.14
N ASP A 82 -5.20 2.39 0.48
CA ASP A 82 -3.99 2.91 1.07
C ASP A 82 -3.08 3.47 -0.02
N THR A 83 -2.56 4.67 0.18
CA THR A 83 -1.54 5.30 -0.67
C THR A 83 -0.49 6.01 0.17
N ARG A 84 0.70 6.19 -0.40
CA ARG A 84 1.74 7.06 0.15
C ARG A 84 2.50 7.72 -0.98
N ASP A 85 2.39 9.04 -1.06
CA ASP A 85 3.12 9.89 -2.02
C ASP A 85 2.92 9.47 -3.48
N LEU A 86 1.78 8.86 -3.83
CA LEU A 86 1.41 8.55 -5.20
C LEU A 86 0.77 9.76 -5.88
N SER A 87 1.13 9.99 -7.14
CA SER A 87 0.45 10.95 -8.02
C SER A 87 -0.66 10.23 -8.77
N ILE A 88 -1.92 10.57 -8.50
CA ILE A 88 -3.07 9.97 -9.17
C ILE A 88 -3.47 10.84 -10.36
N GLY A 89 -3.44 10.25 -11.56
CA GLY A 89 -3.80 10.93 -12.81
C GLY A 89 -5.30 10.82 -13.11
N SER A 90 -5.85 9.63 -13.05
CA SER A 90 -7.28 9.39 -13.25
C SER A 90 -7.73 8.10 -12.57
N VAL A 91 -9.04 8.06 -12.26
CA VAL A 91 -9.71 6.89 -11.69
C VAL A 91 -10.95 6.60 -12.52
N ALA A 92 -11.21 5.33 -12.82
CA ALA A 92 -12.40 4.89 -13.52
C ALA A 92 -12.91 3.56 -12.95
N ILE A 93 -14.22 3.39 -12.95
CA ILE A 93 -14.88 2.11 -12.68
C ILE A 93 -15.25 1.48 -14.02
N ILE A 94 -14.97 0.19 -14.14
CA ILE A 94 -15.24 -0.62 -15.32
C ILE A 94 -16.19 -1.73 -14.90
N GLU A 95 -17.33 -1.82 -15.57
CA GLU A 95 -18.34 -2.85 -15.39
C GLU A 95 -18.91 -3.29 -16.74
N ASP A 96 -18.99 -4.58 -16.98
CA ASP A 96 -19.48 -5.17 -18.22
C ASP A 96 -18.83 -4.58 -19.48
N GLY A 97 -17.55 -4.23 -19.40
CA GLY A 97 -16.77 -3.63 -20.48
C GLY A 97 -17.02 -2.12 -20.70
N ASN A 98 -17.87 -1.49 -19.89
CA ASN A 98 -18.11 -0.05 -19.93
C ASN A 98 -17.23 0.64 -18.85
N SER A 99 -16.49 1.66 -19.27
CA SER A 99 -15.64 2.45 -18.37
C SER A 99 -16.30 3.81 -18.10
N ALA A 100 -16.40 4.19 -16.82
CA ALA A 100 -16.90 5.50 -16.40
C ALA A 100 -15.88 6.15 -15.44
N PRO A 101 -15.56 7.44 -15.60
CA PRO A 101 -14.75 8.16 -14.63
C PRO A 101 -15.37 8.10 -13.24
N ALA A 102 -14.56 7.92 -12.21
CA ALA A 102 -14.96 7.97 -10.83
C ALA A 102 -14.39 9.20 -10.12
N GLU A 103 -15.20 9.81 -9.27
CA GLU A 103 -14.74 10.87 -8.39
C GLU A 103 -13.85 10.29 -7.30
N TYR A 104 -12.75 10.98 -6.98
CA TYR A 104 -11.87 10.60 -5.91
C TYR A 104 -11.35 11.81 -5.14
N ARG A 105 -10.92 11.56 -3.91
CA ARG A 105 -10.27 12.55 -3.06
C ARG A 105 -9.27 11.87 -2.15
N PHE A 106 -8.24 12.60 -1.76
CA PHE A 106 -7.38 12.19 -0.66
C PHE A 106 -8.03 12.59 0.67
N GLY A 107 -7.89 11.72 1.68
CA GLY A 107 -8.24 12.06 3.07
C GLY A 107 -7.07 12.72 3.81
N ASP A 108 -7.18 12.78 5.12
CA ASP A 108 -6.13 13.37 5.97
C ASP A 108 -4.88 12.47 5.98
N PRO A 109 -3.69 13.06 5.77
CA PRO A 109 -2.46 12.29 5.75
C PRO A 109 -2.05 11.86 7.16
N ASP A 110 -1.54 10.64 7.28
CA ASP A 110 -0.86 10.11 8.46
C ASP A 110 0.63 9.92 8.17
N ALA A 111 1.48 10.32 9.12
CA ALA A 111 2.93 10.27 8.95
C ALA A 111 3.48 8.84 8.81
N VAL A 112 2.79 7.84 9.38
CA VAL A 112 3.18 6.43 9.37
C VAL A 112 2.46 5.66 8.28
N PHE A 113 1.15 5.90 8.12
CA PHE A 113 0.29 5.11 7.24
C PHE A 113 0.07 5.73 5.86
N GLY A 114 0.53 6.96 5.62
CA GLY A 114 0.35 7.64 4.34
C GLY A 114 -1.00 8.34 4.24
N THR A 115 -1.65 8.30 3.08
CA THR A 115 -2.86 9.08 2.83
C THR A 115 -3.94 8.16 2.24
N PRO A 116 -5.14 8.08 2.81
CA PRO A 116 -6.23 7.30 2.22
C PRO A 116 -6.70 7.94 0.92
N LEU A 117 -6.93 7.10 -0.09
CA LEU A 117 -7.54 7.47 -1.35
C LEU A 117 -8.99 7.00 -1.34
N HIS A 118 -9.91 7.94 -1.25
CA HIS A 118 -11.34 7.71 -1.27
C HIS A 118 -11.87 7.81 -2.70
N ILE A 119 -12.60 6.80 -3.15
CA ILE A 119 -13.12 6.70 -4.52
C ILE A 119 -14.61 6.41 -4.45
N VAL A 120 -15.42 7.29 -5.03
CA VAL A 120 -16.87 7.15 -5.04
C VAL A 120 -17.27 6.08 -6.04
N ILE A 121 -18.11 5.14 -5.62
CA ILE A 121 -18.72 4.14 -6.49
C ILE A 121 -20.02 4.74 -7.07
N PRO A 122 -20.15 4.90 -8.40
CA PRO A 122 -21.35 5.43 -9.00
C PRO A 122 -22.60 4.61 -8.65
N ALA A 123 -23.74 5.29 -8.49
CA ALA A 123 -24.99 4.62 -8.23
C ALA A 123 -25.35 3.68 -9.40
N GLY A 124 -25.76 2.47 -9.07
CA GLY A 124 -26.09 1.44 -10.05
C GLY A 124 -24.94 0.50 -10.41
N THR A 125 -23.71 0.75 -9.92
CA THR A 125 -22.62 -0.20 -10.04
C THR A 125 -22.96 -1.47 -9.24
N GLY A 126 -22.78 -2.64 -9.85
CA GLY A 126 -23.02 -3.94 -9.24
C GLY A 126 -22.00 -4.30 -8.13
N ASP A 127 -22.14 -5.52 -7.60
CA ASP A 127 -21.27 -5.99 -6.51
C ASP A 127 -19.86 -6.39 -6.98
N ARG A 128 -19.66 -6.56 -8.29
CA ARG A 128 -18.37 -6.85 -8.91
C ARG A 128 -18.08 -5.83 -9.99
N PHE A 129 -16.94 -5.19 -9.89
CA PHE A 129 -16.46 -4.19 -10.84
C PHE A 129 -14.93 -4.14 -10.81
N ASP A 130 -14.35 -3.58 -11.86
CA ASP A 130 -12.94 -3.28 -11.88
C ASP A 130 -12.71 -1.78 -11.62
N LEU A 131 -11.70 -1.49 -10.82
CA LEU A 131 -11.27 -0.14 -10.50
C LEU A 131 -9.91 0.11 -11.17
N MET A 132 -9.89 0.98 -12.17
CA MET A 132 -8.65 1.38 -12.87
C MET A 132 -8.13 2.69 -12.31
N ILE A 133 -6.86 2.71 -11.94
CA ILE A 133 -6.18 3.89 -11.41
C ILE A 133 -4.91 4.12 -12.23
N VAL A 134 -4.85 5.24 -12.93
CA VAL A 134 -3.62 5.72 -13.59
C VAL A 134 -2.83 6.52 -12.58
N TYR A 135 -1.56 6.18 -12.40
CA TYR A 135 -0.74 6.78 -11.35
C TYR A 135 0.75 6.77 -11.67
N ALA A 136 1.50 7.51 -10.85
CA ALA A 136 2.96 7.46 -10.80
C ALA A 136 3.43 7.44 -9.35
N THR A 137 4.59 6.80 -9.11
CA THR A 137 5.23 6.77 -7.81
C THR A 137 6.07 8.02 -7.58
N SER A 138 6.33 8.33 -6.30
CA SER A 138 7.33 9.32 -5.93
C SER A 138 8.74 8.72 -5.99
N PRO A 139 9.78 9.51 -6.36
CA PRO A 139 11.18 9.11 -6.17
C PRO A 139 11.54 8.79 -4.71
N GLN A 140 10.74 9.29 -3.75
CA GLN A 140 10.87 9.03 -2.31
C GLN A 140 10.02 7.85 -1.83
N SER A 141 9.48 7.02 -2.74
CA SER A 141 8.72 5.82 -2.37
C SER A 141 9.47 5.01 -1.32
N THR A 142 8.81 4.71 -0.20
CA THR A 142 9.44 3.98 0.92
C THR A 142 9.63 2.50 0.61
N ALA A 143 8.97 1.97 -0.41
CA ALA A 143 9.13 0.59 -0.88
C ALA A 143 10.24 0.45 -1.93
N LEU A 144 10.54 1.50 -2.71
CA LEU A 144 11.42 1.41 -3.86
C LEU A 144 12.82 1.91 -3.49
N GLN A 145 13.83 1.09 -3.77
CA GLN A 145 15.22 1.51 -3.64
C GLN A 145 15.88 1.55 -5.02
N TRP A 146 16.23 2.74 -5.44
CA TRP A 146 16.90 3.03 -6.70
C TRP A 146 18.41 3.06 -6.51
N LEU A 147 19.12 2.23 -7.25
CA LEU A 147 20.57 2.10 -7.22
C LEU A 147 21.16 2.59 -8.55
N PRO A 148 22.00 3.62 -8.53
CA PRO A 148 22.73 4.03 -9.72
C PRO A 148 23.76 2.98 -10.12
N PRO A 149 24.27 2.98 -11.36
CA PRO A 149 25.21 1.97 -11.85
C PRO A 149 26.40 1.69 -10.94
N GLU A 150 26.94 2.71 -10.28
CA GLU A 150 28.12 2.61 -9.41
C GLU A 150 27.89 1.72 -8.20
N LEU A 151 26.64 1.53 -7.79
CA LEU A 151 26.24 0.71 -6.64
C LEU A 151 25.79 -0.70 -7.05
N THR A 152 25.84 -1.04 -8.34
CA THR A 152 25.41 -2.34 -8.86
C THR A 152 26.59 -3.21 -9.28
N ALA A 153 26.35 -4.51 -9.39
CA ALA A 153 27.37 -5.44 -9.86
C ALA A 153 27.82 -5.11 -11.29
N GLY A 154 29.12 -4.88 -11.44
CA GLY A 154 29.72 -4.51 -12.73
C GLY A 154 29.66 -3.05 -13.10
N GLY A 155 29.00 -2.18 -12.33
CA GLY A 155 29.02 -0.72 -12.49
C GLY A 155 28.50 -0.19 -13.81
N LYS A 156 27.58 -0.92 -14.49
CA LYS A 156 27.16 -0.59 -15.85
C LYS A 156 25.67 -0.22 -15.98
N HIS A 157 24.84 -0.83 -15.15
CA HIS A 157 23.39 -0.71 -15.26
C HIS A 157 22.79 -0.32 -13.91
N PRO A 158 21.77 0.56 -13.91
CA PRO A 158 21.03 0.85 -12.68
C PRO A 158 20.19 -0.36 -12.27
N MET A 159 19.70 -0.32 -11.03
CA MET A 159 18.78 -1.30 -10.49
C MET A 159 17.72 -0.62 -9.62
N VAL A 160 16.50 -1.12 -9.65
CA VAL A 160 15.49 -0.82 -8.65
C VAL A 160 14.98 -2.14 -8.05
N PHE A 161 14.72 -2.14 -6.75
CA PHE A 161 14.01 -3.25 -6.11
C PHE A 161 12.97 -2.71 -5.12
N SER A 162 11.93 -3.52 -4.90
CA SER A 162 10.87 -3.20 -3.95
C SER A 162 10.97 -4.03 -2.68
N GLN A 163 10.67 -3.41 -1.54
CA GLN A 163 10.46 -4.07 -0.25
C GLN A 163 9.18 -3.50 0.38
N SER A 164 8.12 -4.29 0.35
CA SER A 164 6.78 -3.83 0.73
C SER A 164 6.41 -4.09 2.19
N GLN A 165 7.10 -5.00 2.88
CA GLN A 165 6.81 -5.32 4.27
C GLN A 165 7.27 -4.19 5.22
N ALA A 166 6.47 -3.74 6.20
CA ALA A 166 5.16 -4.25 6.58
C ALA A 166 4.02 -3.52 5.88
N VAL A 167 4.11 -2.20 5.63
CA VAL A 167 3.05 -1.31 5.12
C VAL A 167 3.61 -0.35 4.06
N HIS A 168 4.50 -0.84 3.21
CA HIS A 168 5.16 -0.02 2.19
C HIS A 168 4.64 -0.28 0.77
N ALA A 169 3.80 -1.30 0.55
CA ALA A 169 3.21 -1.57 -0.76
C ALA A 169 2.47 -0.34 -1.29
N ARG A 170 1.74 0.37 -0.44
CA ARG A 170 1.01 1.61 -0.70
C ARG A 170 1.85 2.77 -1.25
N SER A 171 3.17 2.68 -1.16
CA SER A 171 4.06 3.72 -1.71
C SER A 171 4.46 3.48 -3.17
N TRP A 172 4.04 2.34 -3.75
CA TRP A 172 4.27 2.07 -5.17
C TRP A 172 3.06 1.48 -5.91
N VAL A 173 2.04 1.01 -5.20
CA VAL A 173 0.75 0.58 -5.75
C VAL A 173 -0.37 1.14 -4.89
N PRO A 174 -1.42 1.77 -5.46
CA PRO A 174 -2.63 2.10 -4.72
C PRO A 174 -3.44 0.81 -4.50
N LEU A 175 -3.57 0.35 -3.24
CA LEU A 175 -4.23 -0.92 -2.94
C LEU A 175 -4.75 -0.96 -1.49
N GLN A 176 -5.42 -2.03 -1.12
CA GLN A 176 -5.72 -2.37 0.28
C GLN A 176 -4.48 -3.07 0.88
N ASP A 177 -3.56 -2.29 1.47
CA ASP A 177 -2.25 -2.77 1.98
C ASP A 177 -2.42 -3.43 3.35
N THR A 178 -2.97 -4.64 3.36
CA THR A 178 -3.28 -5.40 4.56
C THR A 178 -3.19 -6.90 4.33
N PRO A 179 -2.67 -7.69 5.27
CA PRO A 179 -2.63 -9.14 5.16
C PRO A 179 -4.03 -9.80 5.24
N ALA A 180 -5.08 -9.05 5.60
CA ALA A 180 -6.46 -9.52 5.59
C ALA A 180 -7.00 -9.76 4.17
N ILE A 181 -6.42 -9.09 3.18
CA ILE A 181 -6.72 -9.27 1.75
C ILE A 181 -5.71 -10.24 1.15
N ARG A 182 -6.21 -11.16 0.32
CA ARG A 182 -5.40 -12.07 -0.49
C ARG A 182 -5.81 -11.97 -1.94
N ILE A 183 -4.86 -11.58 -2.77
CA ILE A 183 -5.06 -11.32 -4.19
C ILE A 183 -4.22 -12.26 -5.05
N THR A 184 -4.74 -12.62 -6.20
CA THR A 184 -3.91 -13.03 -7.34
C THR A 184 -3.43 -11.79 -8.07
N TYR A 185 -2.34 -11.87 -8.83
CA TYR A 185 -1.97 -10.73 -9.65
C TYR A 185 -1.35 -11.13 -10.99
N GLU A 186 -1.41 -10.20 -11.92
CA GLU A 186 -0.62 -10.20 -13.14
C GLU A 186 0.04 -8.84 -13.32
N ALA A 187 1.15 -8.81 -14.07
CA ALA A 187 1.85 -7.55 -14.31
C ALA A 187 2.52 -7.54 -15.67
N THR A 188 2.46 -6.40 -16.35
CA THR A 188 3.31 -6.04 -17.49
C THR A 188 4.26 -4.96 -17.02
N ILE A 189 5.55 -5.25 -17.06
CA ILE A 189 6.60 -4.31 -16.64
C ILE A 189 7.48 -3.98 -17.85
N ARG A 190 7.61 -2.68 -18.14
CA ARG A 190 8.48 -2.17 -19.20
C ARG A 190 9.70 -1.49 -18.61
N THR A 191 10.86 -1.89 -19.10
CA THR A 191 12.17 -1.37 -18.68
C THR A 191 13.03 -1.10 -19.93
N PRO A 192 14.16 -0.41 -19.79
CA PRO A 192 15.17 -0.40 -20.85
C PRO A 192 15.56 -1.84 -21.27
N GLU A 193 15.70 -2.10 -22.58
CA GLU A 193 15.99 -3.43 -23.13
C GLU A 193 17.23 -4.12 -22.53
N SER A 194 18.18 -3.34 -22.02
CA SER A 194 19.39 -3.87 -21.37
C SER A 194 19.13 -4.49 -19.99
N LEU A 195 17.95 -4.24 -19.41
CA LEU A 195 17.58 -4.67 -18.06
C LEU A 195 16.61 -5.85 -18.10
N LEU A 196 16.58 -6.59 -16.99
CA LEU A 196 15.65 -7.68 -16.74
C LEU A 196 14.70 -7.27 -15.62
N ALA A 197 13.40 -7.41 -15.85
CA ALA A 197 12.43 -7.37 -14.76
C ALA A 197 12.28 -8.78 -14.14
N VAL A 198 12.06 -8.82 -12.81
CA VAL A 198 11.79 -10.04 -12.03
C VAL A 198 10.72 -9.70 -11.00
N MET A 199 9.73 -10.55 -10.86
CA MET A 199 8.69 -10.45 -9.85
C MET A 199 8.50 -11.79 -9.11
N SER A 200 7.86 -11.76 -7.94
CA SER A 200 7.44 -12.97 -7.20
C SER A 200 6.25 -13.64 -7.87
N ALA A 201 6.44 -14.16 -9.08
CA ALA A 201 5.42 -14.70 -9.95
C ALA A 201 6.02 -15.75 -10.89
N ASN A 202 5.18 -16.39 -11.70
CA ASN A 202 5.67 -17.21 -12.79
C ASN A 202 6.42 -16.33 -13.80
N ASN A 203 7.67 -16.64 -14.04
CA ASN A 203 8.52 -15.98 -15.04
C ASN A 203 9.54 -16.98 -15.59
N ASP A 204 10.02 -16.73 -16.79
CA ASP A 204 11.10 -17.50 -17.39
C ASP A 204 12.43 -16.76 -17.20
N PRO A 205 13.35 -17.26 -16.34
CA PRO A 205 14.62 -16.59 -16.09
C PRO A 205 15.56 -16.63 -17.32
N LEU A 206 15.25 -17.45 -18.33
CA LEU A 206 16.00 -17.57 -19.58
C LEU A 206 15.35 -16.80 -20.75
N ALA A 207 14.23 -16.13 -20.50
CA ALA A 207 13.57 -15.30 -21.51
C ALA A 207 14.53 -14.24 -22.07
N PRO A 208 14.48 -13.97 -23.39
CA PRO A 208 15.27 -12.89 -23.98
C PRO A 208 14.89 -11.54 -23.34
N ARG A 209 15.87 -10.66 -23.21
CA ARG A 209 15.63 -9.28 -22.76
C ARG A 209 14.98 -8.50 -23.89
N THR A 210 13.73 -8.15 -23.70
CA THR A 210 12.90 -7.44 -24.70
C THR A 210 12.50 -6.05 -24.25
N GLY A 211 12.79 -5.70 -22.98
CA GLY A 211 12.30 -4.48 -22.37
C GLY A 211 10.83 -4.57 -21.90
N GLU A 212 10.10 -5.61 -22.25
CA GLU A 212 8.75 -5.87 -21.79
C GLU A 212 8.64 -7.29 -21.23
N TYR A 213 8.07 -7.40 -20.03
CA TYR A 213 8.00 -8.64 -19.27
C TYR A 213 6.61 -8.82 -18.67
N HIS A 214 6.07 -10.06 -18.78
CA HIS A 214 4.76 -10.44 -18.27
C HIS A 214 4.91 -11.43 -17.13
N PHE A 215 4.17 -11.19 -16.06
CA PHE A 215 4.20 -11.99 -14.84
C PHE A 215 2.79 -12.40 -14.45
N VAL A 216 2.63 -13.60 -13.90
CA VAL A 216 1.35 -14.10 -13.38
C VAL A 216 1.60 -14.81 -12.06
N MET A 217 0.90 -14.38 -11.02
CA MET A 217 0.83 -15.01 -9.70
C MET A 217 -0.58 -15.57 -9.48
N PRO A 218 -0.79 -16.85 -9.78
CA PRO A 218 -2.13 -17.45 -9.66
C PRO A 218 -2.50 -17.86 -8.23
N GLN A 219 -1.52 -17.88 -7.31
CA GLN A 219 -1.77 -18.17 -5.91
C GLN A 219 -2.16 -16.89 -5.17
N PRO A 220 -3.25 -16.88 -4.38
CA PRO A 220 -3.60 -15.73 -3.57
C PRO A 220 -2.54 -15.45 -2.49
N ILE A 221 -1.92 -14.30 -2.58
CA ILE A 221 -0.92 -13.80 -1.63
C ILE A 221 -1.49 -12.60 -0.85
N PRO A 222 -0.96 -12.26 0.33
CA PRO A 222 -1.28 -10.99 0.97
C PRO A 222 -0.92 -9.82 0.06
N SER A 223 -1.75 -8.81 0.06
CA SER A 223 -1.52 -7.57 -0.70
C SER A 223 -0.59 -6.62 0.03
#